data_6a7f1aac3ff0949c648bce79aba58001
#
_entry.id   6a7f1aac3ff0949c648bce79aba58001
#
_cell.length_a   1.000
_cell.length_b   1.000
_cell.length_c   1.000
_cell.angle_alpha   90.00
_cell.angle_beta   90.00
_cell.angle_gamma   90.00
#
_symmetry.space_group_name_H-M   'P 1'
#
loop_
_entity.id
_entity.type
_entity.pdbx_description
1 polymer ?
#
loop_
_entity_poly.entity_id
_entity_poly.type
_entity_poly.pdbx_seq_one_letter_code
_entity_poly.pdbx_strand_id
1 'polypeptide(L)'
;MKSNLYKSLLGTVIGASMLSLNSCTDLSETIYSELASEKYEFTDKDAAAMFAPVYSSLRSLYWGWNGYADVMDETSDLWTTPLRIGVGWGDLYIAMHEHNFHSQIDHLWTEWQYAYEGINACNKL
;
A
#
# COMPACT_ATOMS: atom_id res chain seq x y z
N MET A 1 -69.97 -6.64 15.62
CA MET A 1 -68.92 -6.61 16.60
C MET A 1 -67.53 -6.93 16.07
N LYS A 2 -67.32 -7.85 15.16
CA LYS A 2 -65.97 -8.21 14.61
C LYS A 2 -65.29 -7.10 13.82
N SER A 3 -66.05 -6.25 13.06
CA SER A 3 -65.50 -5.18 12.21
C SER A 3 -64.84 -4.05 13.01
N ASN A 4 -65.34 -3.70 14.17
CA ASN A 4 -64.77 -2.62 14.97
C ASN A 4 -63.50 -3.03 15.72
N LEU A 5 -63.39 -4.31 16.09
CA LEU A 5 -62.19 -4.87 16.70
C LEU A 5 -60.99 -4.86 15.73
N TYR A 6 -61.25 -5.14 14.44
CA TYR A 6 -60.23 -5.12 13.41
C TYR A 6 -59.68 -3.70 13.11
N LYS A 7 -60.58 -2.72 13.12
CA LYS A 7 -60.19 -1.31 12.93
C LYS A 7 -59.38 -0.78 14.10
N SER A 8 -59.71 -1.19 15.30
CA SER A 8 -58.96 -0.84 16.50
C SER A 8 -57.55 -1.49 16.52
N LEU A 9 -57.44 -2.76 16.15
CA LEU A 9 -56.20 -3.47 16.05
C LEU A 9 -55.27 -2.89 14.96
N LEU A 10 -55.83 -2.53 13.81
CA LEU A 10 -55.07 -1.90 12.71
C LEU A 10 -54.54 -0.53 13.10
N GLY A 11 -55.31 0.26 13.83
CA GLY A 11 -54.88 1.58 14.34
C GLY A 11 -53.74 1.48 15.35
N THR A 12 -53.77 0.48 16.21
CA THR A 12 -52.70 0.26 17.21
C THR A 12 -51.40 -0.22 16.58
N VAL A 13 -51.44 -1.06 15.55
CA VAL A 13 -50.26 -1.54 14.86
C VAL A 13 -49.59 -0.41 14.05
N ILE A 14 -50.38 0.44 13.37
CA ILE A 14 -49.84 1.58 12.62
C ILE A 14 -49.26 2.63 13.60
N GLY A 15 -49.88 2.88 14.74
CA GLY A 15 -49.38 3.79 15.76
C GLY A 15 -48.06 3.32 16.40
N ALA A 16 -47.92 2.04 16.63
CA ALA A 16 -46.71 1.45 17.21
C ALA A 16 -45.53 1.47 16.22
N SER A 17 -45.77 1.31 14.91
CA SER A 17 -44.72 1.36 13.90
C SER A 17 -44.18 2.77 13.63
N MET A 18 -44.93 3.83 13.91
CA MET A 18 -44.45 5.21 13.80
C MET A 18 -43.54 5.66 14.96
N LEU A 19 -43.63 4.99 16.13
CA LEU A 19 -42.79 5.29 17.29
C LEU A 19 -41.38 4.68 17.19
N SER A 20 -41.19 3.71 16.30
CA SER A 20 -39.87 3.06 16.11
C SER A 20 -38.97 3.76 15.08
N LEU A 21 -39.41 4.86 14.46
CA LEU A 21 -38.63 5.59 13.46
C LEU A 21 -37.69 6.67 14.04
N ASN A 22 -37.69 6.86 15.37
CA ASN A 22 -36.77 7.77 16.04
C ASN A 22 -35.46 7.06 16.39
N SER A 23 -34.86 6.36 15.46
CA SER A 23 -33.46 5.97 15.57
C SER A 23 -32.61 7.18 15.14
N CYS A 24 -32.53 8.18 16.00
CA CYS A 24 -31.50 9.21 15.90
C CYS A 24 -30.16 8.54 16.23
N THR A 25 -29.53 7.98 15.28
CA THR A 25 -28.13 7.64 15.40
C THR A 25 -27.36 8.95 15.34
N ASP A 26 -26.69 9.26 16.44
CA ASP A 26 -25.65 10.29 16.42
C ASP A 26 -24.57 9.83 15.43
N LEU A 27 -24.50 10.49 14.29
CA LEU A 27 -23.54 10.24 13.23
C LEU A 27 -22.22 10.98 13.47
N SER A 28 -22.02 11.56 14.66
CA SER A 28 -20.75 12.17 15.00
C SER A 28 -19.67 11.08 15.12
N GLU A 29 -18.80 11.02 14.15
CA GLU A 29 -17.67 10.10 14.14
C GLU A 29 -16.54 10.65 14.98
N THR A 30 -16.10 9.88 15.97
CA THR A 30 -14.88 10.19 16.74
C THR A 30 -13.70 9.51 16.05
N ILE A 31 -12.97 10.27 15.26
CA ILE A 31 -11.77 9.78 14.58
C ILE A 31 -10.64 9.68 15.60
N TYR A 32 -10.24 8.46 15.96
CA TYR A 32 -9.15 8.20 16.92
C TYR A 32 -7.77 8.00 16.28
N SER A 33 -7.74 7.63 15.01
CA SER A 33 -6.51 7.21 14.32
C SER A 33 -6.12 8.04 13.10
N GLU A 34 -6.98 8.96 12.66
CA GLU A 34 -6.74 9.80 11.50
C GLU A 34 -6.84 11.29 11.87
N LEU A 35 -6.01 12.09 11.26
CA LEU A 35 -6.09 13.55 11.38
C LEU A 35 -7.24 14.04 10.49
N ALA A 36 -8.25 14.65 11.09
CA ALA A 36 -9.32 15.29 10.32
C ALA A 36 -8.73 16.41 9.46
N SER A 37 -8.88 16.31 8.14
CA SER A 37 -8.32 17.25 7.16
C SER A 37 -8.70 18.71 7.44
N GLU A 38 -9.87 18.94 8.03
CA GLU A 38 -10.39 20.28 8.37
C GLU A 38 -9.64 20.97 9.52
N LYS A 39 -8.88 20.20 10.33
CA LYS A 39 -8.14 20.72 11.51
C LYS A 39 -6.63 20.55 11.37
N TYR A 40 -6.19 20.02 10.23
CA TYR A 40 -4.79 19.75 10.02
C TYR A 40 -4.06 20.97 9.47
N GLU A 41 -3.12 21.48 10.24
CA GLU A 41 -2.21 22.53 9.80
C GLU A 41 -0.92 21.88 9.29
N PHE A 42 -0.66 22.03 8.00
CA PHE A 42 0.52 21.51 7.34
C PHE A 42 1.78 22.24 7.82
N THR A 43 2.76 21.49 8.30
CA THR A 43 4.02 22.02 8.83
C THR A 43 5.22 21.59 7.98
N ASP A 44 6.38 22.22 8.18
CA ASP A 44 7.64 21.81 7.54
C ASP A 44 8.03 20.37 7.87
N LYS A 45 7.65 19.88 9.03
CA LYS A 45 7.88 18.48 9.42
C LYS A 45 7.01 17.51 8.59
N ASP A 46 5.83 17.92 8.26
CA ASP A 46 4.92 17.12 7.43
C ASP A 46 5.43 17.07 5.99
N ALA A 47 5.93 18.20 5.48
CA ALA A 47 6.62 18.22 4.20
C ALA A 47 7.79 17.23 4.17
N ALA A 48 8.67 17.27 5.17
CA ALA A 48 9.78 16.33 5.28
C ALA A 48 9.31 14.86 5.35
N ALA A 49 8.24 14.59 6.11
CA ALA A 49 7.65 13.25 6.22
C ALA A 49 7.06 12.75 4.90
N MET A 50 6.47 13.63 4.10
CA MET A 50 5.94 13.28 2.77
C MET A 50 7.05 12.94 1.78
N PHE A 51 8.19 13.65 1.82
CA PHE A 51 9.34 13.36 0.95
C PHE A 51 10.13 12.11 1.39
N ALA A 52 10.11 11.73 2.65
CA ALA A 52 10.87 10.61 3.18
C ALA A 52 10.65 9.28 2.42
N PRO A 53 9.42 8.86 2.05
CA PRO A 53 9.20 7.65 1.25
C PRO A 53 9.85 7.70 -0.14
N VAL A 54 9.91 8.87 -0.78
CA VAL A 54 10.56 9.05 -2.09
C VAL A 54 12.05 8.79 -2.00
N TYR A 55 12.71 9.37 -1.01
CA TYR A 55 14.16 9.12 -0.79
C TYR A 55 14.42 7.68 -0.33
N SER A 56 13.53 7.10 0.46
CA SER A 56 13.64 5.71 0.87
C SER A 56 13.55 4.74 -0.31
N SER A 57 12.62 4.95 -1.23
CA SER A 57 12.49 4.12 -2.44
C SER A 57 13.66 4.31 -3.39
N LEU A 58 14.18 5.52 -3.53
CA LEU A 58 15.40 5.78 -4.30
C LEU A 58 16.61 5.04 -3.72
N ARG A 59 16.76 5.05 -2.39
CA ARG A 59 17.80 4.29 -1.71
C ARG A 59 17.62 2.78 -1.94
N SER A 60 16.41 2.27 -1.87
CA SER A 60 16.11 0.85 -2.14
C SER A 60 16.42 0.47 -3.57
N LEU A 61 16.10 1.34 -4.55
CA LEU A 61 16.41 1.12 -5.96
C LEU A 61 17.92 1.00 -6.20
N TYR A 62 18.73 1.86 -5.61
CA TYR A 62 20.17 1.85 -5.86
C TYR A 62 20.93 0.86 -4.98
N TRP A 63 20.59 0.73 -3.70
CA TRP A 63 21.38 0.03 -2.68
C TRP A 63 20.57 -1.01 -1.90
N GLY A 64 19.36 -1.29 -2.32
CA GLY A 64 18.56 -2.36 -1.74
C GLY A 64 19.10 -3.73 -2.14
N TRP A 65 18.64 -4.75 -1.46
CA TRP A 65 18.90 -6.14 -1.86
C TRP A 65 18.36 -6.35 -3.28
N ASN A 66 19.18 -6.89 -4.16
CA ASN A 66 18.89 -7.01 -5.58
C ASN A 66 18.61 -5.66 -6.27
N GLY A 67 19.24 -4.58 -5.82
CA GLY A 67 19.07 -3.25 -6.38
C GLY A 67 19.93 -3.01 -7.62
N TYR A 68 19.77 -1.83 -8.20
CA TYR A 68 20.42 -1.42 -9.43
C TYR A 68 21.96 -1.52 -9.38
N ALA A 69 22.58 -1.26 -8.22
CA ALA A 69 24.02 -1.40 -8.07
C ALA A 69 24.50 -2.84 -8.30
N ASP A 70 23.78 -3.82 -7.75
CA ASP A 70 24.10 -5.24 -7.95
C ASP A 70 24.04 -5.63 -9.44
N VAL A 71 22.99 -5.20 -10.15
CA VAL A 71 22.82 -5.50 -11.57
C VAL A 71 23.92 -4.84 -12.40
N MET A 72 24.23 -3.57 -12.12
CA MET A 72 25.27 -2.84 -12.87
C MET A 72 26.66 -3.42 -12.64
N ASP A 73 26.98 -3.78 -11.40
CA ASP A 73 28.29 -4.33 -11.07
C ASP A 73 28.46 -5.75 -11.64
N GLU A 74 27.46 -6.60 -11.54
CA GLU A 74 27.50 -7.98 -12.04
C GLU A 74 27.44 -8.08 -13.57
N THR A 75 26.85 -7.09 -14.24
CA THR A 75 26.85 -7.03 -15.70
C THR A 75 28.10 -6.38 -16.29
N SER A 76 28.95 -5.84 -15.42
CA SER A 76 30.22 -5.23 -15.84
C SER A 76 31.34 -6.25 -15.89
N ASP A 77 32.42 -5.93 -16.63
CA ASP A 77 33.64 -6.73 -16.64
C ASP A 77 34.51 -6.56 -15.37
N LEU A 78 34.06 -5.70 -14.46
CA LEU A 78 34.85 -5.33 -13.27
C LEU A 78 34.53 -6.18 -12.04
N TRP A 79 33.36 -6.84 -12.05
CA TRP A 79 32.87 -7.61 -10.92
C TRP A 79 32.32 -8.97 -11.38
N THR A 80 32.58 -9.99 -10.61
CA THR A 80 32.02 -11.34 -10.85
C THR A 80 31.78 -12.04 -9.51
N THR A 81 30.54 -12.43 -9.26
CA THR A 81 30.21 -13.29 -8.13
C THR A 81 30.41 -14.74 -8.52
N PRO A 82 31.35 -15.48 -7.87
CA PRO A 82 31.61 -16.86 -8.26
C PRO A 82 30.44 -17.77 -7.88
N LEU A 83 30.24 -18.81 -8.71
CA LEU A 83 29.25 -19.86 -8.44
C LEU A 83 29.51 -20.50 -7.07
N ARG A 84 28.48 -20.52 -6.22
CA ARG A 84 28.51 -21.17 -4.92
C ARG A 84 27.48 -22.29 -4.88
N ILE A 85 27.93 -23.51 -4.86
CA ILE A 85 27.05 -24.70 -4.77
C ILE A 85 26.29 -24.66 -3.44
N GLY A 86 24.96 -24.81 -3.49
CA GLY A 86 24.08 -24.80 -2.32
C GLY A 86 23.64 -23.41 -1.85
N VAL A 87 24.02 -22.33 -2.54
CA VAL A 87 23.52 -20.98 -2.35
C VAL A 87 22.64 -20.64 -3.53
N GLY A 88 21.33 -20.50 -3.34
CA GLY A 88 20.31 -20.42 -4.40
C GLY A 88 20.35 -19.18 -5.32
N TRP A 89 21.36 -18.33 -5.17
CA TRP A 89 21.55 -17.08 -5.94
C TRP A 89 22.83 -17.05 -6.78
N GLY A 90 23.73 -18.06 -6.62
CA GLY A 90 25.03 -18.06 -7.27
C GLY A 90 24.99 -18.12 -8.80
N ASP A 91 24.04 -18.84 -9.35
CA ASP A 91 23.84 -18.98 -10.80
C ASP A 91 23.18 -17.74 -11.43
N LEU A 92 22.36 -16.99 -10.69
CA LEU A 92 21.75 -15.75 -11.19
C LEU A 92 22.79 -14.67 -11.48
N TYR A 93 23.79 -14.52 -10.62
CA TYR A 93 24.89 -13.59 -10.82
C TYR A 93 25.73 -13.96 -12.06
N ILE A 94 25.99 -15.25 -12.26
CA ILE A 94 26.68 -15.72 -13.48
C ILE A 94 25.85 -15.41 -14.72
N ALA A 95 24.55 -15.64 -14.68
CA ALA A 95 23.66 -15.33 -15.80
C ALA A 95 23.69 -13.82 -16.15
N MET A 96 23.76 -12.95 -15.14
CA MET A 96 23.91 -11.51 -15.34
C MET A 96 25.27 -11.15 -15.95
N HIS A 97 26.35 -11.72 -15.42
CA HIS A 97 27.71 -11.53 -15.93
C HIS A 97 27.86 -11.99 -17.38
N GLU A 98 27.24 -13.12 -17.76
CA GLU A 98 27.23 -13.65 -19.12
C GLU A 98 26.21 -12.96 -20.04
N HIS A 99 25.51 -11.93 -19.54
CA HIS A 99 24.41 -11.25 -20.24
C HIS A 99 23.27 -12.17 -20.69
N ASN A 100 23.09 -13.26 -20.00
CA ASN A 100 22.03 -14.24 -20.23
C ASN A 100 20.79 -13.91 -19.39
N PHE A 101 20.13 -12.81 -19.72
CA PHE A 101 18.98 -12.32 -18.97
C PHE A 101 17.72 -13.17 -19.21
N HIS A 102 17.05 -13.57 -18.13
CA HIS A 102 15.81 -14.32 -18.18
C HIS A 102 14.86 -13.92 -17.03
N SER A 103 13.61 -14.33 -17.15
CA SER A 103 12.54 -13.92 -16.22
C SER A 103 12.67 -14.45 -14.78
N GLN A 104 13.60 -15.33 -14.50
CA GLN A 104 13.86 -15.87 -13.16
C GLN A 104 14.96 -15.10 -12.42
N ILE A 105 15.52 -14.06 -13.02
CA ILE A 105 16.47 -13.17 -12.33
C ILE A 105 15.68 -12.21 -11.45
N ASP A 106 15.65 -12.49 -10.15
CA ASP A 106 14.90 -11.71 -9.15
C ASP A 106 15.30 -10.24 -9.10
N HIS A 107 16.54 -9.92 -9.42
CA HIS A 107 17.07 -8.55 -9.47
C HIS A 107 16.26 -7.66 -10.41
N LEU A 108 15.97 -8.12 -11.62
CA LEU A 108 15.21 -7.35 -12.61
C LEU A 108 13.78 -7.07 -12.14
N TRP A 109 13.16 -8.05 -11.47
CA TRP A 109 11.84 -7.87 -10.87
C TRP A 109 11.88 -6.89 -9.71
N THR A 110 12.88 -7.01 -8.84
CA THR A 110 13.05 -6.14 -7.67
C THR A 110 13.30 -4.70 -8.06
N GLU A 111 14.12 -4.45 -9.07
CA GLU A 111 14.34 -3.10 -9.62
C GLU A 111 13.06 -2.49 -10.17
N TRP A 112 12.29 -3.27 -10.92
CA TRP A 112 11.00 -2.84 -11.41
C TRP A 112 10.07 -2.41 -10.27
N GLN A 113 9.98 -3.23 -9.22
CA GLN A 113 9.17 -2.91 -8.04
C GLN A 113 9.64 -1.62 -7.37
N TYR A 114 10.92 -1.48 -7.07
CA TYR A 114 11.47 -0.29 -6.41
C TYR A 114 11.26 0.98 -7.23
N ALA A 115 11.42 0.90 -8.54
CA ALA A 115 11.17 2.03 -9.43
C ALA A 115 9.70 2.48 -9.38
N TYR A 116 8.76 1.53 -9.46
CA TYR A 116 7.33 1.86 -9.40
C TYR A 116 6.86 2.27 -7.99
N GLU A 117 7.45 1.75 -6.93
CA GLU A 117 7.23 2.25 -5.57
C GLU A 117 7.64 3.71 -5.44
N GLY A 118 8.80 4.06 -6.00
CA GLY A 118 9.27 5.44 -6.05
C GLY A 118 8.35 6.37 -6.83
N ILE A 119 7.92 5.96 -8.02
CA ILE A 119 6.95 6.70 -8.84
C ILE A 119 5.63 6.89 -8.08
N ASN A 120 5.14 5.84 -7.43
CA ASN A 120 3.92 5.92 -6.64
C ASN A 120 4.06 6.84 -5.42
N ALA A 121 5.22 6.83 -4.78
CA ALA A 121 5.51 7.76 -3.68
C ALA A 121 5.53 9.22 -4.17
N CYS A 122 6.12 9.49 -5.33
CA CYS A 122 6.12 10.82 -5.94
C CYS A 122 4.70 11.30 -6.30
N ASN A 123 3.85 10.40 -6.80
CA ASN A 123 2.48 10.74 -7.18
C ASN A 123 1.56 11.03 -5.98
N LYS A 124 1.99 10.74 -4.77
CA LYS A 124 1.24 11.01 -3.53
C LYS A 124 1.62 12.35 -2.89
N LEU A 125 2.64 13.02 -3.41
CA LEU A 125 3.04 14.36 -2.97
C LEU A 125 2.09 15.43 -3.52
#